data_86d74329e9b17c3f8aa885188c3e43af
#
_entry.id   86d74329e9b17c3f8aa885188c3e43af
#
_cell.length_a   1.000
_cell.length_b   1.000
_cell.length_c   1.000
_cell.angle_alpha   90.00
_cell.angle_beta   90.00
_cell.angle_gamma   90.00
#
_symmetry.space_group_name_H-M   'P 1'
#
loop_
_entity.id
_entity.type
_entity.pdbx_description
1 polymer ?
#
loop_
_entity_poly.entity_id
_entity_poly.type
_entity_poly.pdbx_seq_one_letter_code
_entity_poly.pdbx_strand_id
1 'polypeptide(L)'
;MSDPRPGTERPYRTDDEWSRAVFAHRTGAAAAFLAPYLRQGMRLIDCGCGPGSITVDLARAVAPGEAIGIDLRENAVRQARVLARERGIANVVLQAASVYQLPYVDSSFDAAFASAVLQHLASPVAALKELRRVLKPGGVIGIADGSSTTTFRYPTNPFLQAWDRLRGLEREYNTGRPSETLALRALLREAGFARTQASGILVTEAGPPAGSLDETRVVARNHVIRLRGVLGELAVAQGWATREELEQMAEALIAWGEHPDAFYARPGFTAIGWA
;
A
#
# COMPACT_ATOMS: atom_id res chain seq x y z
N MET A 1 -6.98 -14.62 19.52
CA MET A 1 -7.12 -15.37 18.26
C MET A 1 -5.70 -15.55 17.72
N SER A 2 -5.30 -16.78 17.36
CA SER A 2 -3.97 -17.01 16.75
C SER A 2 -3.91 -16.34 15.38
N ASP A 3 -2.84 -15.63 15.10
CA ASP A 3 -2.58 -15.03 13.78
C ASP A 3 -2.68 -16.11 12.67
N PRO A 4 -3.33 -15.85 11.53
CA PRO A 4 -3.36 -16.80 10.43
C PRO A 4 -1.93 -17.10 9.95
N ARG A 5 -1.73 -18.28 9.38
CA ARG A 5 -0.40 -18.71 8.92
C ARG A 5 0.12 -17.78 7.81
N PRO A 6 1.43 -17.46 7.80
CA PRO A 6 2.04 -16.71 6.70
C PRO A 6 1.74 -17.35 5.34
N GLY A 7 1.43 -16.52 4.34
CA GLY A 7 1.14 -16.98 2.98
C GLY A 7 -0.23 -17.64 2.78
N THR A 8 -1.13 -17.54 3.77
CA THR A 8 -2.52 -18.03 3.64
C THR A 8 -3.48 -16.96 3.17
N GLU A 9 -3.01 -15.70 3.06
CA GLU A 9 -3.79 -14.63 2.46
C GLU A 9 -4.14 -14.92 1.01
N ARG A 10 -5.34 -14.53 0.62
CA ARG A 10 -5.73 -14.61 -0.79
C ARG A 10 -4.98 -13.53 -1.57
N PRO A 11 -4.45 -13.85 -2.76
CA PRO A 11 -3.78 -12.84 -3.57
C PRO A 11 -4.67 -11.63 -3.76
N TYR A 12 -4.15 -10.44 -3.45
CA TYR A 12 -4.87 -9.20 -3.69
C TYR A 12 -5.11 -9.07 -5.20
N ARG A 13 -6.36 -9.30 -5.59
CA ARG A 13 -6.77 -9.26 -6.99
C ARG A 13 -6.99 -7.82 -7.40
N THR A 14 -6.15 -7.34 -8.28
CA THR A 14 -6.33 -6.06 -8.98
C THR A 14 -6.43 -6.36 -10.46
N ASP A 15 -7.33 -5.67 -11.15
CA ASP A 15 -7.19 -5.57 -12.60
C ASP A 15 -6.03 -4.64 -12.95
N ASP A 16 -5.50 -4.79 -14.16
CA ASP A 16 -4.35 -4.00 -14.60
C ASP A 16 -4.71 -2.52 -14.80
N GLU A 17 -5.97 -2.20 -15.06
CA GLU A 17 -6.44 -0.82 -15.24
C GLU A 17 -6.46 -0.08 -13.91
N TRP A 18 -7.05 -0.68 -12.87
CA TRP A 18 -7.07 -0.09 -11.54
C TRP A 18 -5.67 0.06 -10.95
N SER A 19 -4.83 -0.97 -11.11
CA SER A 19 -3.44 -0.93 -10.63
C SER A 19 -2.67 0.21 -11.28
N ARG A 20 -2.77 0.37 -12.60
CA ARG A 20 -2.13 1.47 -13.32
C ARG A 20 -2.63 2.83 -12.84
N ALA A 21 -3.94 3.00 -12.70
CA ALA A 21 -4.53 4.26 -12.27
C ALA A 21 -4.07 4.69 -10.86
N VAL A 22 -4.06 3.76 -9.89
CA VAL A 22 -3.68 4.05 -8.50
C VAL A 22 -2.18 4.23 -8.33
N PHE A 23 -1.36 3.42 -9.00
CA PHE A 23 0.09 3.46 -8.82
C PHE A 23 0.80 4.52 -9.67
N ALA A 24 0.17 5.02 -10.75
CA ALA A 24 0.74 6.07 -11.60
C ALA A 24 1.05 7.36 -10.82
N HIS A 25 0.27 7.67 -9.79
CA HIS A 25 0.40 8.88 -8.98
C HIS A 25 1.23 8.71 -7.71
N ARG A 26 1.69 7.49 -7.39
CA ARG A 26 2.58 7.28 -6.25
C ARG A 26 4.00 7.71 -6.60
N THR A 27 4.59 8.51 -5.73
CA THR A 27 5.95 9.03 -5.87
C THR A 27 6.76 8.76 -4.62
N GLY A 28 8.06 9.06 -4.66
CA GLY A 28 8.94 9.03 -3.50
C GLY A 28 8.47 9.89 -2.31
N ALA A 29 7.51 10.80 -2.51
CA ALA A 29 6.88 11.55 -1.43
C ALA A 29 6.22 10.62 -0.39
N ALA A 30 5.73 9.43 -0.79
CA ALA A 30 5.22 8.43 0.12
C ALA A 30 6.29 7.86 1.07
N ALA A 31 7.58 7.98 0.73
CA ALA A 31 8.72 7.56 1.54
C ALA A 31 9.44 8.75 2.21
N ALA A 32 8.92 9.98 2.10
CA ALA A 32 9.58 11.20 2.61
C ALA A 32 9.89 11.13 4.11
N PHE A 33 9.06 10.46 4.91
CA PHE A 33 9.28 10.25 6.34
C PHE A 33 10.50 9.37 6.64
N LEU A 34 10.93 8.51 5.70
CA LEU A 34 12.14 7.68 5.81
C LEU A 34 13.39 8.43 5.32
N ALA A 35 13.24 9.44 4.46
CA ALA A 35 14.36 10.17 3.84
C ALA A 35 15.42 10.68 4.84
N PRO A 36 15.07 11.20 6.05
CA PRO A 36 16.09 11.65 7.02
C PRO A 36 17.05 10.55 7.51
N TYR A 37 16.68 9.29 7.31
CA TYR A 37 17.46 8.12 7.75
C TYR A 37 18.20 7.45 6.60
N LEU A 38 17.94 7.83 5.35
CA LEU A 38 18.64 7.31 4.19
C LEU A 38 19.95 8.09 3.94
N ARG A 39 20.96 7.38 3.47
CA ARG A 39 22.26 7.94 3.08
C ARG A 39 22.71 7.32 1.77
N GLN A 40 23.49 8.06 1.03
CA GLN A 40 24.19 7.57 -0.16
C GLN A 40 25.08 6.35 0.19
N GLY A 41 25.11 5.39 -0.69
CA GLY A 41 25.84 4.15 -0.51
C GLY A 41 25.10 3.06 0.26
N MET A 42 23.92 3.34 0.84
CA MET A 42 23.12 2.33 1.52
C MET A 42 22.58 1.28 0.56
N ARG A 43 22.44 0.07 1.07
CA ARG A 43 21.68 -1.02 0.43
C ARG A 43 20.29 -1.08 1.03
N LEU A 44 19.26 -0.87 0.19
CA LEU A 44 17.88 -0.74 0.62
C LEU A 44 17.00 -1.82 -0.02
N ILE A 45 16.06 -2.37 0.75
CA ILE A 45 15.01 -3.25 0.23
C ILE A 45 13.63 -2.58 0.31
N ASP A 46 12.88 -2.59 -0.80
CA ASP A 46 11.50 -2.14 -0.90
C ASP A 46 10.58 -3.35 -1.09
N CYS A 47 9.83 -3.69 -0.05
CA CYS A 47 8.95 -4.84 -0.03
C CYS A 47 7.53 -4.48 -0.46
N GLY A 48 7.01 -5.20 -1.48
CA GLY A 48 5.76 -4.86 -2.13
C GLY A 48 5.93 -3.66 -3.07
N CYS A 49 7.01 -3.65 -3.84
CA CYS A 49 7.40 -2.53 -4.71
C CYS A 49 6.35 -2.20 -5.78
N GLY A 50 5.42 -3.13 -6.06
CA GLY A 50 4.43 -2.96 -7.12
C GLY A 50 5.09 -2.62 -8.46
N PRO A 51 4.55 -1.65 -9.24
CA PRO A 51 5.15 -1.21 -10.50
C PRO A 51 6.39 -0.31 -10.34
N GLY A 52 6.95 -0.17 -9.14
CA GLY A 52 8.26 0.41 -8.89
C GLY A 52 8.32 1.93 -8.77
N SER A 53 7.20 2.63 -8.74
CA SER A 53 7.17 4.10 -8.74
C SER A 53 7.91 4.73 -7.53
N ILE A 54 7.79 4.14 -6.34
CA ILE A 54 8.51 4.59 -5.14
C ILE A 54 9.95 4.03 -5.15
N THR A 55 10.12 2.78 -5.57
CA THR A 55 11.41 2.09 -5.59
C THR A 55 12.47 2.83 -6.40
N VAL A 56 12.10 3.38 -7.56
CA VAL A 56 13.03 4.15 -8.41
C VAL A 56 13.48 5.45 -7.74
N ASP A 57 12.63 6.09 -6.96
CA ASP A 57 12.98 7.29 -6.19
C ASP A 57 13.85 6.93 -4.97
N LEU A 58 13.59 5.81 -4.30
CA LEU A 58 14.44 5.27 -3.24
C LEU A 58 15.83 4.90 -3.78
N ALA A 59 15.90 4.29 -4.98
CA ALA A 59 17.18 3.99 -5.63
C ALA A 59 18.01 5.25 -5.89
N ARG A 60 17.39 6.35 -6.34
CA ARG A 60 18.07 7.64 -6.47
C ARG A 60 18.58 8.16 -5.13
N ALA A 61 17.79 8.05 -4.08
CA ALA A 61 18.13 8.56 -2.76
C ALA A 61 19.34 7.85 -2.14
N VAL A 62 19.54 6.56 -2.44
CA VAL A 62 20.68 5.79 -1.90
C VAL A 62 21.87 5.71 -2.87
N ALA A 63 21.78 6.23 -4.09
CA ALA A 63 22.89 6.17 -5.07
C ALA A 63 24.21 6.72 -4.47
N PRO A 64 25.39 6.06 -4.73
CA PRO A 64 25.63 4.91 -5.60
C PRO A 64 25.31 3.54 -4.97
N GLY A 65 24.66 3.50 -3.79
CA GLY A 65 24.15 2.26 -3.19
C GLY A 65 23.07 1.61 -4.05
N GLU A 66 22.59 0.45 -3.62
CA GLU A 66 21.64 -0.39 -4.37
C GLU A 66 20.26 -0.40 -3.72
N ALA A 67 19.20 -0.26 -4.51
CA ALA A 67 17.84 -0.53 -4.08
C ALA A 67 17.38 -1.87 -4.68
N ILE A 68 16.69 -2.67 -3.87
CA ILE A 68 16.10 -3.94 -4.29
C ILE A 68 14.59 -3.84 -4.07
N GLY A 69 13.82 -3.92 -5.16
CA GLY A 69 12.37 -3.99 -5.10
C GLY A 69 11.88 -5.42 -5.24
N ILE A 70 11.05 -5.88 -4.31
CA ILE A 70 10.38 -7.18 -4.40
C ILE A 70 8.87 -7.02 -4.42
N ASP A 71 8.19 -7.85 -5.20
CA ASP A 71 6.73 -8.02 -5.16
C ASP A 71 6.41 -9.50 -5.43
N LEU A 72 5.32 -10.00 -4.87
CA LEU A 72 4.88 -11.37 -5.13
C LEU A 72 4.44 -11.56 -6.58
N ARG A 73 3.94 -10.49 -7.22
CA ARG A 73 3.37 -10.52 -8.57
C ARG A 73 4.42 -10.23 -9.63
N GLU A 74 4.74 -11.22 -10.43
CA GLU A 74 5.73 -11.09 -11.53
C GLU A 74 5.34 -10.01 -12.56
N ASN A 75 4.04 -9.78 -12.82
CA ASN A 75 3.62 -8.74 -13.74
C ASN A 75 3.92 -7.32 -13.20
N ALA A 76 3.79 -7.09 -11.90
CA ALA A 76 4.17 -5.83 -11.25
C ALA A 76 5.68 -5.60 -11.36
N VAL A 77 6.48 -6.64 -11.10
CA VAL A 77 7.94 -6.61 -11.24
C VAL A 77 8.36 -6.30 -12.69
N ARG A 78 7.69 -6.89 -13.69
CA ARG A 78 7.95 -6.54 -15.10
C ARG A 78 7.69 -5.06 -15.40
N GLN A 79 6.58 -4.51 -14.90
CA GLN A 79 6.26 -3.08 -15.03
C GLN A 79 7.32 -2.21 -14.35
N ALA A 80 7.75 -2.59 -13.14
CA ALA A 80 8.81 -1.89 -12.41
C ALA A 80 10.15 -1.87 -13.18
N ARG A 81 10.51 -2.98 -13.82
CA ARG A 81 11.71 -3.05 -14.68
C ARG A 81 11.62 -2.13 -15.89
N VAL A 82 10.43 -2.00 -16.50
CA VAL A 82 10.20 -1.04 -17.60
C VAL A 82 10.38 0.39 -17.09
N LEU A 83 9.71 0.74 -16.00
CA LEU A 83 9.78 2.07 -15.40
C LEU A 83 11.23 2.46 -15.02
N ALA A 84 11.98 1.54 -14.42
CA ALA A 84 13.39 1.79 -14.06
C ALA A 84 14.25 2.13 -15.29
N ARG A 85 14.08 1.40 -16.39
CA ARG A 85 14.77 1.68 -17.67
C ARG A 85 14.39 3.02 -18.24
N GLU A 86 13.10 3.33 -18.31
CA GLU A 86 12.58 4.61 -18.82
C GLU A 86 13.10 5.81 -18.01
N ARG A 87 13.31 5.63 -16.71
CA ARG A 87 13.84 6.67 -15.82
C ARG A 87 15.36 6.65 -15.69
N GLY A 88 16.06 5.76 -16.40
CA GLY A 88 17.52 5.65 -16.37
C GLY A 88 18.11 5.25 -15.03
N ILE A 89 17.38 4.44 -14.23
CA ILE A 89 17.84 3.97 -12.92
C ILE A 89 18.63 2.69 -13.09
N ALA A 90 19.94 2.74 -12.86
CA ALA A 90 20.85 1.62 -13.02
C ALA A 90 21.12 0.85 -11.71
N ASN A 91 20.95 1.50 -10.56
CA ASN A 91 21.24 0.93 -9.23
C ASN A 91 20.00 0.30 -8.57
N VAL A 92 19.14 -0.36 -9.36
CA VAL A 92 17.95 -1.05 -8.87
C VAL A 92 17.89 -2.48 -9.38
N VAL A 93 17.63 -3.43 -8.47
CA VAL A 93 17.30 -4.82 -8.77
C VAL A 93 15.83 -5.06 -8.47
N LEU A 94 15.11 -5.69 -9.41
CA LEU A 94 13.66 -5.91 -9.29
C LEU A 94 13.35 -7.39 -9.54
N GLN A 95 12.76 -8.05 -8.53
CA GLN A 95 12.50 -9.49 -8.61
C GLN A 95 11.21 -9.91 -7.91
N ALA A 96 10.63 -11.02 -8.36
CA ALA A 96 9.51 -11.65 -7.69
C ALA A 96 10.00 -12.42 -6.47
N ALA A 97 9.46 -12.09 -5.29
CA ALA A 97 9.77 -12.78 -4.04
C ALA A 97 8.66 -12.57 -3.01
N SER A 98 8.57 -13.50 -2.05
CA SER A 98 7.69 -13.39 -0.90
C SER A 98 8.38 -12.60 0.22
N VAL A 99 7.65 -11.68 0.86
CA VAL A 99 8.13 -10.96 2.05
C VAL A 99 8.32 -11.87 3.27
N TYR A 100 7.70 -13.05 3.27
CA TYR A 100 7.84 -14.03 4.35
C TYR A 100 9.10 -14.89 4.25
N GLN A 101 9.76 -14.89 3.10
CA GLN A 101 10.97 -15.66 2.84
C GLN A 101 11.84 -14.92 1.83
N LEU A 102 12.63 -13.99 2.32
CA LEU A 102 13.49 -13.15 1.50
C LEU A 102 14.76 -13.95 1.08
N PRO A 103 15.12 -13.96 -0.21
CA PRO A 103 16.28 -14.71 -0.70
C PRO A 103 17.60 -13.98 -0.40
N TYR A 104 17.75 -13.47 0.82
CA TYR A 104 18.93 -12.72 1.28
C TYR A 104 19.41 -13.25 2.63
N VAL A 105 20.71 -13.21 2.83
CA VAL A 105 21.33 -13.57 4.11
C VAL A 105 21.03 -12.50 5.17
N ASP A 106 21.19 -12.87 6.43
CA ASP A 106 21.02 -11.97 7.57
C ASP A 106 21.91 -10.72 7.44
N SER A 107 21.45 -9.59 7.95
CA SER A 107 22.22 -8.35 8.01
C SER A 107 22.74 -7.87 6.64
N SER A 108 21.94 -8.01 5.58
CA SER A 108 22.27 -7.64 4.19
C SER A 108 21.97 -6.20 3.84
N PHE A 109 21.04 -5.55 4.58
CA PHE A 109 20.48 -4.25 4.21
C PHE A 109 20.68 -3.20 5.30
N ASP A 110 20.94 -1.98 4.89
CA ASP A 110 21.02 -0.81 5.77
C ASP A 110 19.62 -0.24 6.05
N ALA A 111 18.73 -0.33 5.07
CA ALA A 111 17.36 0.17 5.18
C ALA A 111 16.35 -0.78 4.52
N ALA A 112 15.12 -0.75 5.04
CA ALA A 112 13.97 -1.42 4.46
C ALA A 112 12.79 -0.45 4.34
N PHE A 113 11.93 -0.68 3.35
CA PHE A 113 10.72 0.09 3.14
C PHE A 113 9.56 -0.85 2.78
N ALA A 114 8.35 -0.51 3.23
CA ALA A 114 7.12 -1.17 2.81
C ALA A 114 5.96 -0.16 2.82
N SER A 115 5.27 -0.04 1.69
CA SER A 115 4.12 0.87 1.58
C SER A 115 2.89 0.16 1.05
N ALA A 116 1.79 0.25 1.81
CA ALA A 116 0.52 -0.42 1.53
C ALA A 116 0.68 -1.96 1.36
N VAL A 117 1.50 -2.57 2.22
CA VAL A 117 1.81 -4.01 2.20
C VAL A 117 1.24 -4.72 3.40
N LEU A 118 1.56 -4.30 4.62
CA LEU A 118 1.19 -5.02 5.85
C LEU A 118 -0.33 -5.19 5.99
N GLN A 119 -1.08 -4.23 5.48
CA GLN A 119 -2.54 -4.27 5.43
C GLN A 119 -3.09 -5.43 4.58
N HIS A 120 -2.31 -6.03 3.71
CA HIS A 120 -2.70 -7.14 2.85
C HIS A 120 -2.15 -8.49 3.30
N LEU A 121 -1.34 -8.52 4.37
CA LEU A 121 -0.70 -9.73 4.86
C LEU A 121 -1.56 -10.43 5.92
N ALA A 122 -1.63 -11.75 5.87
CA ALA A 122 -2.24 -12.57 6.91
C ALA A 122 -1.44 -12.50 8.22
N SER A 123 -0.12 -12.51 8.13
CA SER A 123 0.82 -12.50 9.27
C SER A 123 1.84 -11.36 9.15
N PRO A 124 1.47 -10.08 9.36
CA PRO A 124 2.40 -8.96 9.21
C PRO A 124 3.60 -9.03 10.15
N VAL A 125 3.45 -9.58 11.35
CA VAL A 125 4.56 -9.76 12.29
C VAL A 125 5.60 -10.75 11.74
N ALA A 126 5.18 -11.82 11.06
CA ALA A 126 6.10 -12.76 10.43
C ALA A 126 6.91 -12.08 9.32
N ALA A 127 6.26 -11.27 8.48
CA ALA A 127 6.94 -10.48 7.45
C ALA A 127 7.92 -9.46 8.06
N LEU A 128 7.52 -8.79 9.13
CA LEU A 128 8.39 -7.84 9.83
C LEU A 128 9.60 -8.52 10.50
N LYS A 129 9.44 -9.74 11.04
CA LYS A 129 10.56 -10.53 11.56
C LYS A 129 11.56 -10.89 10.45
N GLU A 130 11.06 -11.24 9.28
CA GLU A 130 11.90 -11.55 8.13
C GLU A 130 12.63 -10.30 7.61
N LEU A 131 11.94 -9.14 7.55
CA LEU A 131 12.58 -7.86 7.24
C LEU A 131 13.63 -7.46 8.27
N ARG A 132 13.36 -7.70 9.56
CA ARG A 132 14.34 -7.46 10.62
C ARG A 132 15.55 -8.38 10.50
N ARG A 133 15.38 -9.65 10.12
CA ARG A 133 16.47 -10.60 9.91
C ARG A 133 17.47 -10.10 8.87
N VAL A 134 16.97 -9.58 7.76
CA VAL A 134 17.84 -9.09 6.66
C VAL A 134 18.41 -7.70 6.92
N LEU A 135 17.89 -6.94 7.89
CA LEU A 135 18.47 -5.66 8.28
C LEU A 135 19.72 -5.86 9.12
N LYS A 136 20.74 -5.03 8.88
CA LYS A 136 21.94 -4.93 9.72
C LYS A 136 21.55 -4.46 11.14
N PRO A 137 22.34 -4.78 12.17
CA PRO A 137 22.18 -4.16 13.48
C PRO A 137 22.16 -2.62 13.36
N GLY A 138 21.12 -1.98 13.91
CA GLY A 138 20.90 -0.54 13.78
C GLY A 138 20.32 -0.10 12.42
N GLY A 139 20.07 -1.02 11.51
CA GLY A 139 19.37 -0.75 10.26
C GLY A 139 17.94 -0.25 10.49
N VAL A 140 17.40 0.50 9.54
CA VAL A 140 16.12 1.20 9.68
C VAL A 140 15.06 0.63 8.76
N ILE A 141 13.82 0.50 9.26
CA ILE A 141 12.66 0.21 8.42
C ILE A 141 11.68 1.39 8.45
N GLY A 142 11.17 1.77 7.27
CA GLY A 142 10.04 2.67 7.11
C GLY A 142 8.80 1.92 6.63
N ILE A 143 7.67 2.12 7.29
CA ILE A 143 6.39 1.54 6.92
C ILE A 143 5.39 2.66 6.69
N ALA A 144 4.66 2.61 5.57
CA ALA A 144 3.54 3.49 5.28
C ALA A 144 2.31 2.66 4.92
N ASP A 145 1.26 2.75 5.73
CA ASP A 145 0.00 2.06 5.48
C ASP A 145 -1.19 3.00 5.71
N GLY A 146 -2.34 2.67 5.13
CA GLY A 146 -3.55 3.46 5.25
C GLY A 146 -4.71 2.67 5.84
N SER A 147 -5.68 3.36 6.44
CA SER A 147 -6.96 2.75 6.78
C SER A 147 -7.82 2.62 5.53
N SER A 148 -8.49 1.49 5.37
CA SER A 148 -9.53 1.32 4.34
C SER A 148 -10.94 1.48 4.89
N THR A 149 -11.07 1.46 6.21
CA THR A 149 -12.35 1.50 6.91
C THR A 149 -12.69 2.89 7.43
N THR A 150 -11.69 3.76 7.59
CA THR A 150 -11.89 5.14 8.03
C THR A 150 -11.67 6.08 6.86
N THR A 151 -12.72 6.71 6.41
CA THR A 151 -12.67 7.73 5.35
C THR A 151 -13.45 8.96 5.79
N PHE A 152 -12.98 10.11 5.40
CA PHE A 152 -13.70 11.39 5.51
C PHE A 152 -14.14 11.76 4.11
N ARG A 153 -15.44 11.83 3.89
CA ARG A 153 -16.02 12.15 2.59
C ARG A 153 -17.13 13.17 2.74
N TYR A 154 -17.12 14.18 1.88
CA TYR A 154 -18.19 15.14 1.77
C TYR A 154 -18.53 15.39 0.29
N PRO A 155 -19.79 15.50 -0.09
CA PRO A 155 -20.95 15.04 0.68
C PRO A 155 -20.94 13.50 0.85
N THR A 156 -21.73 12.99 1.77
CA THR A 156 -21.90 11.54 1.97
C THR A 156 -23.38 11.15 1.88
N ASN A 157 -23.60 9.86 1.60
CA ASN A 157 -24.92 9.25 1.57
C ASN A 157 -24.81 7.75 1.94
N PRO A 158 -25.93 7.04 2.14
CA PRO A 158 -25.91 5.62 2.52
C PRO A 158 -25.14 4.71 1.55
N PHE A 159 -25.15 4.97 0.24
CA PHE A 159 -24.47 4.16 -0.76
C PHE A 159 -22.95 4.36 -0.70
N LEU A 160 -22.47 5.59 -0.49
CA LEU A 160 -21.05 5.87 -0.27
C LEU A 160 -20.54 5.24 1.02
N GLN A 161 -21.34 5.21 2.07
CA GLN A 161 -21.02 4.50 3.30
C GLN A 161 -21.01 2.98 3.10
N ALA A 162 -21.92 2.44 2.30
CA ALA A 162 -21.95 1.02 1.94
C ALA A 162 -20.70 0.62 1.14
N TRP A 163 -20.25 1.46 0.22
CA TRP A 163 -18.97 1.30 -0.48
C TRP A 163 -17.78 1.20 0.49
N ASP A 164 -17.70 2.10 1.46
CA ASP A 164 -16.60 2.07 2.44
C ASP A 164 -16.63 0.80 3.32
N ARG A 165 -17.83 0.32 3.70
CA ARG A 165 -17.99 -0.96 4.40
C ARG A 165 -17.55 -2.15 3.53
N LEU A 166 -17.92 -2.16 2.25
CA LEU A 166 -17.57 -3.23 1.32
C LEU A 166 -16.05 -3.40 1.18
N ARG A 167 -15.31 -2.30 1.17
CA ARG A 167 -13.84 -2.30 1.17
C ARG A 167 -13.24 -2.92 2.45
N GLY A 168 -13.90 -2.73 3.58
CA GLY A 168 -13.52 -3.37 4.84
C GLY A 168 -13.71 -4.88 4.78
N LEU A 169 -14.88 -5.33 4.33
CA LEU A 169 -15.21 -6.75 4.16
C LEU A 169 -14.24 -7.47 3.22
N GLU A 170 -13.89 -6.84 2.10
CA GLU A 170 -12.89 -7.39 1.18
C GLU A 170 -11.54 -7.61 1.86
N ARG A 171 -11.09 -6.64 2.64
CA ARG A 171 -9.80 -6.76 3.35
C ARG A 171 -9.83 -7.90 4.35
N GLU A 172 -10.86 -7.97 5.18
CA GLU A 172 -11.02 -9.06 6.14
C GLU A 172 -11.07 -10.43 5.44
N TYR A 173 -11.80 -10.51 4.35
CA TYR A 173 -11.88 -11.72 3.53
C TYR A 173 -10.52 -12.15 2.98
N ASN A 174 -9.73 -11.20 2.49
CA ASN A 174 -8.44 -11.50 1.88
C ASN A 174 -7.36 -11.86 2.92
N THR A 175 -7.37 -11.21 4.08
CA THR A 175 -6.31 -11.36 5.08
C THR A 175 -6.67 -12.30 6.22
N GLY A 176 -7.96 -12.62 6.41
CA GLY A 176 -8.47 -13.33 7.59
C GLY A 176 -8.35 -12.52 8.89
N ARG A 177 -8.14 -11.20 8.80
CA ARG A 177 -7.93 -10.29 9.92
C ARG A 177 -8.84 -9.08 9.85
N PRO A 178 -9.27 -8.52 11.00
CA PRO A 178 -9.89 -7.21 11.04
C PRO A 178 -9.01 -6.14 10.37
N SER A 179 -9.64 -5.20 9.69
CA SER A 179 -8.95 -4.15 8.93
C SER A 179 -8.34 -3.06 9.83
N GLU A 180 -7.52 -3.44 10.81
CA GLU A 180 -6.88 -2.50 11.73
C GLU A 180 -5.43 -2.23 11.33
N THR A 181 -5.19 -1.07 10.73
CA THR A 181 -3.84 -0.60 10.37
C THR A 181 -3.21 0.33 11.41
N LEU A 182 -3.91 0.58 12.51
CA LEU A 182 -3.48 1.55 13.54
C LEU A 182 -2.30 1.06 14.39
N ALA A 183 -2.00 -0.23 14.37
CA ALA A 183 -1.07 -0.88 15.28
C ALA A 183 0.37 -1.00 14.76
N LEU A 184 0.82 -0.21 13.76
CA LEU A 184 2.15 -0.35 13.15
C LEU A 184 3.28 -0.40 14.16
N ARG A 185 3.23 0.45 15.19
CA ARG A 185 4.22 0.47 16.27
C ARG A 185 4.21 -0.82 17.11
N ALA A 186 3.03 -1.35 17.41
CA ALA A 186 2.88 -2.61 18.14
C ALA A 186 3.43 -3.79 17.31
N LEU A 187 3.11 -3.85 16.01
CA LEU A 187 3.63 -4.86 15.10
C LEU A 187 5.15 -4.85 15.01
N LEU A 188 5.76 -3.66 14.91
CA LEU A 188 7.22 -3.51 14.91
C LEU A 188 7.84 -4.01 16.23
N ARG A 189 7.25 -3.66 17.38
CA ARG A 189 7.74 -4.13 18.69
C ARG A 189 7.62 -5.64 18.84
N GLU A 190 6.52 -6.22 18.41
CA GLU A 190 6.31 -7.67 18.42
C GLU A 190 7.28 -8.41 17.49
N ALA A 191 7.65 -7.77 16.38
CA ALA A 191 8.68 -8.28 15.48
C ALA A 191 10.12 -8.12 16.04
N GLY A 192 10.30 -7.44 17.17
CA GLY A 192 11.57 -7.32 17.88
C GLY A 192 12.40 -6.08 17.52
N PHE A 193 11.80 -5.06 16.87
CA PHE A 193 12.50 -3.79 16.64
C PHE A 193 12.71 -3.04 17.97
N ALA A 194 13.97 -2.69 18.25
CA ALA A 194 14.39 -2.16 19.56
C ALA A 194 13.82 -0.76 19.85
N ARG A 195 13.76 0.09 18.84
CA ARG A 195 13.20 1.45 18.89
C ARG A 195 12.16 1.62 17.80
N THR A 196 11.04 2.28 18.12
CA THR A 196 9.96 2.50 17.18
C THR A 196 9.36 3.89 17.33
N GLN A 197 9.03 4.52 16.21
CA GLN A 197 8.26 5.76 16.13
C GLN A 197 7.06 5.54 15.22
N ALA A 198 5.95 6.25 15.46
CA ALA A 198 4.80 6.23 14.58
C ALA A 198 4.23 7.63 14.45
N SER A 199 3.67 7.93 13.29
CA SER A 199 2.98 9.18 12.99
C SER A 199 1.72 8.90 12.17
N GLY A 200 0.75 9.80 12.25
CA GLY A 200 -0.43 9.79 11.42
C GLY A 200 -0.43 11.04 10.53
N ILE A 201 -0.86 10.86 9.29
CA ILE A 201 -1.11 11.93 8.33
C ILE A 201 -2.51 11.78 7.77
N LEU A 202 -3.12 12.87 7.35
CA LEU A 202 -4.33 12.81 6.55
C LEU A 202 -3.90 12.84 5.07
N VAL A 203 -4.18 11.76 4.35
CA VAL A 203 -3.94 11.67 2.92
C VAL A 203 -5.21 12.12 2.23
N THR A 204 -5.14 13.24 1.52
CA THR A 204 -6.19 13.71 0.63
C THR A 204 -5.90 13.17 -0.76
N GLU A 205 -6.85 12.47 -1.36
CA GLU A 205 -6.75 11.98 -2.73
C GLU A 205 -7.37 12.96 -3.74
N ALA A 206 -7.95 14.03 -3.23
CA ALA A 206 -8.24 15.26 -3.96
C ALA A 206 -7.03 16.18 -3.74
N GLY A 207 -6.18 16.35 -4.74
CA GLY A 207 -4.88 17.02 -4.60
C GLY A 207 -4.91 18.52 -4.36
N PRO A 208 -3.73 19.11 -4.23
CA PRO A 208 -3.60 20.56 -4.08
C PRO A 208 -3.67 21.29 -5.45
N PRO A 209 -4.28 22.45 -5.49
CA PRO A 209 -5.03 22.96 -4.35
C PRO A 209 -6.23 22.06 -4.09
N ALA A 210 -6.42 21.64 -2.83
CA ALA A 210 -7.47 20.72 -2.41
C ALA A 210 -8.80 21.09 -3.09
N GLY A 211 -9.38 20.12 -3.81
CA GLY A 211 -10.69 20.30 -4.42
C GLY A 211 -10.72 20.66 -5.90
N SER A 212 -9.71 20.26 -6.71
CA SER A 212 -9.95 20.29 -8.16
C SER A 212 -11.00 19.21 -8.51
N LEU A 213 -12.03 19.61 -9.27
CA LEU A 213 -13.05 18.66 -9.77
C LEU A 213 -12.45 17.47 -10.51
N ASP A 214 -11.31 17.64 -11.17
CA ASP A 214 -10.65 16.59 -11.92
C ASP A 214 -10.15 15.46 -11.03
N GLU A 215 -9.68 15.76 -9.81
CA GLU A 215 -9.15 14.74 -8.90
C GLU A 215 -10.24 13.95 -8.22
N THR A 216 -11.34 14.58 -7.79
CA THR A 216 -12.49 13.86 -7.26
C THR A 216 -13.11 12.95 -8.30
N ARG A 217 -13.14 13.35 -9.58
CA ARG A 217 -13.53 12.50 -10.71
C ARG A 217 -12.62 11.30 -10.87
N VAL A 218 -11.30 11.50 -10.76
CA VAL A 218 -10.32 10.40 -10.84
C VAL A 218 -10.52 9.41 -9.69
N VAL A 219 -10.70 9.90 -8.46
CA VAL A 219 -10.99 9.05 -7.29
C VAL A 219 -12.29 8.27 -7.49
N ALA A 220 -13.36 8.93 -7.90
CA ALA A 220 -14.65 8.30 -8.18
C ALA A 220 -14.53 7.21 -9.24
N ARG A 221 -13.90 7.54 -10.37
CA ARG A 221 -13.68 6.60 -11.48
C ARG A 221 -12.89 5.36 -11.02
N ASN A 222 -11.82 5.54 -10.25
CA ASN A 222 -11.00 4.43 -9.74
C ASN A 222 -11.82 3.51 -8.82
N HIS A 223 -12.70 4.09 -7.99
CA HIS A 223 -13.60 3.31 -7.15
C HIS A 223 -14.66 2.57 -7.96
N VAL A 224 -15.22 3.18 -9.00
CA VAL A 224 -16.22 2.57 -9.88
C VAL A 224 -15.62 1.40 -10.68
N ILE A 225 -14.41 1.57 -11.24
CA ILE A 225 -13.70 0.47 -11.94
C ILE A 225 -13.56 -0.74 -11.01
N ARG A 226 -13.15 -0.52 -9.77
CA ARG A 226 -13.00 -1.59 -8.79
C ARG A 226 -14.34 -2.23 -8.41
N LEU A 227 -15.38 -1.40 -8.24
CA LEU A 227 -16.72 -1.84 -7.88
C LEU A 227 -17.38 -2.67 -8.98
N ARG A 228 -17.22 -2.29 -10.25
CA ARG A 228 -17.73 -3.02 -11.41
C ARG A 228 -16.84 -4.20 -11.83
N GLY A 229 -15.62 -4.27 -11.31
CA GLY A 229 -14.63 -5.33 -11.56
C GLY A 229 -14.62 -6.40 -10.47
N VAL A 230 -13.41 -6.81 -10.12
CA VAL A 230 -13.12 -7.95 -9.23
C VAL A 230 -13.78 -7.85 -7.85
N LEU A 231 -13.87 -6.65 -7.27
CA LEU A 231 -14.51 -6.48 -5.96
C LEU A 231 -16.03 -6.68 -6.05
N GLY A 232 -16.67 -6.16 -7.08
CA GLY A 232 -18.12 -6.35 -7.26
C GLY A 232 -18.48 -7.81 -7.50
N GLU A 233 -17.70 -8.53 -8.32
CA GLU A 233 -17.88 -9.98 -8.52
C GLU A 233 -17.73 -10.74 -7.19
N LEU A 234 -16.71 -10.41 -6.41
CA LEU A 234 -16.50 -11.00 -5.08
C LEU A 234 -17.66 -10.69 -4.13
N ALA A 235 -18.15 -9.45 -4.12
CA ALA A 235 -19.22 -9.01 -3.24
C ALA A 235 -20.53 -9.78 -3.49
N VAL A 236 -20.86 -10.00 -4.77
CA VAL A 236 -22.03 -10.81 -5.15
C VAL A 236 -21.81 -12.27 -4.76
N ALA A 237 -20.65 -12.84 -5.04
CA ALA A 237 -20.32 -14.23 -4.72
C ALA A 237 -20.35 -14.53 -3.22
N GLN A 238 -20.01 -13.54 -2.38
CA GLN A 238 -20.04 -13.66 -0.91
C GLN A 238 -21.38 -13.22 -0.29
N GLY A 239 -22.33 -12.73 -1.09
CA GLY A 239 -23.61 -12.21 -0.59
C GLY A 239 -23.49 -10.90 0.21
N TRP A 240 -22.45 -10.13 0.01
CA TRP A 240 -22.25 -8.82 0.66
C TRP A 240 -23.06 -7.69 0.05
N ALA A 241 -23.35 -7.81 -1.25
CA ALA A 241 -24.18 -6.87 -1.99
C ALA A 241 -24.80 -7.57 -3.21
N THR A 242 -25.97 -7.08 -3.62
CA THR A 242 -26.61 -7.43 -4.89
C THR A 242 -26.00 -6.60 -6.04
N ARG A 243 -26.24 -7.03 -7.28
CA ARG A 243 -25.82 -6.25 -8.47
C ARG A 243 -26.48 -4.88 -8.52
N GLU A 244 -27.73 -4.78 -8.07
CA GLU A 244 -28.46 -3.52 -8.00
C GLU A 244 -27.82 -2.55 -7.00
N GLU A 245 -27.51 -3.03 -5.79
CA GLU A 245 -26.81 -2.22 -4.77
C GLU A 245 -25.42 -1.76 -5.24
N LEU A 246 -24.68 -2.61 -5.95
CA LEU A 246 -23.39 -2.22 -6.51
C LEU A 246 -23.51 -1.11 -7.56
N GLU A 247 -24.56 -1.14 -8.41
CA GLU A 247 -24.78 -0.08 -9.38
C GLU A 247 -25.23 1.22 -8.71
N GLN A 248 -26.07 1.16 -7.68
CA GLN A 248 -26.43 2.33 -6.88
C GLN A 248 -25.21 2.96 -6.18
N MET A 249 -24.26 2.14 -5.69
CA MET A 249 -22.98 2.63 -5.18
C MET A 249 -22.14 3.30 -6.27
N ALA A 250 -22.10 2.72 -7.48
CA ALA A 250 -21.35 3.27 -8.60
C ALA A 250 -21.91 4.63 -9.04
N GLU A 251 -23.24 4.74 -9.17
CA GLU A 251 -23.92 6.01 -9.47
C GLU A 251 -23.64 7.06 -8.39
N ALA A 252 -23.70 6.68 -7.11
CA ALA A 252 -23.40 7.58 -6.00
C ALA A 252 -21.94 8.06 -6.01
N LEU A 253 -20.99 7.21 -6.39
CA LEU A 253 -19.57 7.56 -6.54
C LEU A 253 -19.36 8.54 -7.71
N ILE A 254 -20.03 8.32 -8.85
CA ILE A 254 -19.97 9.22 -10.00
C ILE A 254 -20.55 10.60 -9.62
N ALA A 255 -21.73 10.61 -9.04
CA ALA A 255 -22.38 11.85 -8.62
C ALA A 255 -21.55 12.63 -7.59
N TRP A 256 -20.91 11.90 -6.66
CA TRP A 256 -19.99 12.51 -5.71
C TRP A 256 -18.76 13.10 -6.41
N GLY A 257 -18.16 12.41 -7.39
CA GLY A 257 -17.01 12.92 -8.13
C GLY A 257 -17.27 14.20 -8.92
N GLU A 258 -18.53 14.45 -9.31
CA GLU A 258 -18.98 15.66 -10.02
C GLU A 258 -19.42 16.78 -9.07
N HIS A 259 -19.52 16.52 -7.77
CA HIS A 259 -20.00 17.52 -6.82
C HIS A 259 -18.95 18.62 -6.60
N PRO A 260 -19.32 19.91 -6.68
CA PRO A 260 -18.38 21.03 -6.59
C PRO A 260 -17.63 21.09 -5.24
N ASP A 261 -18.26 20.62 -4.17
CA ASP A 261 -17.68 20.60 -2.82
C ASP A 261 -17.19 19.20 -2.44
N ALA A 262 -16.95 18.32 -3.42
CA ALA A 262 -16.48 16.97 -3.13
C ALA A 262 -15.11 16.99 -2.42
N PHE A 263 -15.05 16.28 -1.31
CA PHE A 263 -13.83 16.10 -0.53
C PHE A 263 -13.70 14.64 -0.10
N TYR A 264 -12.50 14.12 -0.22
CA TYR A 264 -12.14 12.78 0.24
C TYR A 264 -10.80 12.82 0.95
N ALA A 265 -10.76 12.26 2.13
CA ALA A 265 -9.52 12.08 2.86
C ALA A 265 -9.54 10.76 3.64
N ARG A 266 -8.37 10.19 3.86
CA ARG A 266 -8.21 8.99 4.68
C ARG A 266 -6.97 9.10 5.56
N PRO A 267 -7.00 8.51 6.78
CA PRO A 267 -5.82 8.42 7.60
C PRO A 267 -4.75 7.58 6.91
N GLY A 268 -3.54 8.12 6.84
CA GLY A 268 -2.32 7.41 6.53
C GLY A 268 -1.47 7.29 7.80
N PHE A 269 -0.86 6.14 7.99
CA PHE A 269 0.00 5.87 9.15
C PHE A 269 1.39 5.53 8.68
N THR A 270 2.38 6.13 9.33
CA THR A 270 3.79 5.81 9.08
C THR A 270 4.43 5.33 10.37
N ALA A 271 5.39 4.44 10.24
CA ALA A 271 6.21 4.02 11.36
C ALA A 271 7.67 3.84 10.92
N ILE A 272 8.57 4.13 11.85
CA ILE A 272 10.00 3.83 11.74
C ILE A 272 10.36 2.83 12.83
N GLY A 273 11.15 1.82 12.46
CA GLY A 273 11.73 0.85 13.38
C GLY A 273 13.23 0.72 13.17
N TRP A 274 13.98 0.45 14.25
CA TRP A 274 15.42 0.17 14.19
C TRP A 274 15.68 -1.25 14.68
N ALA A 275 16.40 -2.03 13.86
CA ALA A 275 16.75 -3.43 14.11
C ALA A 275 17.81 -3.61 15.21
#